data_0bebfe8a9e5e25e39540f1a15767b26a
#
_entry.id   0bebfe8a9e5e25e39540f1a15767b26a
#
_cell.length_a   1.000
_cell.length_b   1.000
_cell.length_c   1.000
_cell.angle_alpha   90.00
_cell.angle_beta   90.00
_cell.angle_gamma   90.00
#
_symmetry.space_group_name_H-M   'P 1'
#
loop_
_entity.id
_entity.type
_entity.pdbx_description
1 polymer ?
#
loop_
_entity_poly.entity_id
_entity_poly.type
_entity_poly.pdbx_seq_one_letter_code
_entity_poly.pdbx_strand_id
1 'polypeptide(L)'
;MNPEPILKEKTKDTLSNKDKLALEKENMEEALQNPNTDQFLYPSLDDPNFNIKINNKKEFSNAKYDGTIANVEDRADELSKVDYELLPQQAFVKNFMSFQTPYNSLLLFHGLGSGKTCSAIGVCEEMRDYLRQMGISKQIIIVASPNVQDNFRLQLFDERKLKEQDGIWTTKGCLGNKLLKEINPTGMKGLKRDKVIQLVKNIINSSYYFVGYTQFSNDIVRNQGTNVSDDAKRRNLENEYGGSLIVIDEVHNIRISDDNENKNVAKNLMYLVSVVNNMRLLLLSATPMFNSYKEIVWLLNLMNMNDRRGIVGVSDIFDAKTGELTKDGRKLLIRKATGYVSYVRGENPYTFPFRVYPNKF
;
A
#
# COMPACT_ATOMS: atom_id res chain seq x y z
N MET A 1 -30.30 14.62 -43.11
CA MET A 1 -29.36 13.76 -42.36
C MET A 1 -29.45 14.15 -40.88
N ASN A 2 -30.18 13.38 -40.10
CA ASN A 2 -30.21 13.57 -38.65
C ASN A 2 -28.88 13.07 -38.09
N PRO A 3 -28.20 13.81 -37.19
CA PRO A 3 -27.03 13.29 -36.50
C PRO A 3 -27.47 12.18 -35.54
N GLU A 4 -26.85 11.01 -35.68
CA GLU A 4 -27.00 9.93 -34.68
C GLU A 4 -26.64 10.47 -33.29
N PRO A 5 -27.39 10.07 -32.23
CA PRO A 5 -27.06 10.47 -30.88
C PRO A 5 -25.71 9.82 -30.48
N ILE A 6 -24.72 10.66 -30.22
CA ILE A 6 -23.47 10.24 -29.58
C ILE A 6 -23.86 9.59 -28.26
N LEU A 7 -23.81 8.26 -28.22
CA LEU A 7 -23.91 7.50 -26.97
C LEU A 7 -22.79 7.99 -26.05
N LYS A 8 -23.15 8.72 -24.98
CA LYS A 8 -22.23 9.06 -23.91
C LYS A 8 -21.73 7.74 -23.31
N GLU A 9 -20.48 7.38 -23.60
CA GLU A 9 -19.81 6.29 -22.90
C GLU A 9 -19.98 6.54 -21.39
N LYS A 10 -20.67 5.62 -20.72
CA LYS A 10 -20.79 5.65 -19.27
C LYS A 10 -19.40 5.45 -18.70
N THR A 11 -18.87 6.43 -18.00
CA THR A 11 -17.61 6.27 -17.27
C THR A 11 -17.77 5.16 -16.21
N LYS A 12 -16.71 4.45 -15.88
CA LYS A 12 -16.72 3.36 -14.86
C LYS A 12 -17.38 3.78 -13.54
N ASP A 13 -17.35 5.08 -13.23
CA ASP A 13 -17.93 5.66 -12.00
C ASP A 13 -19.48 5.62 -11.99
N THR A 14 -20.12 5.60 -13.16
CA THR A 14 -21.59 5.61 -13.30
C THR A 14 -22.20 4.22 -13.45
N LEU A 15 -21.39 3.18 -13.56
CA LEU A 15 -21.85 1.81 -13.71
C LEU A 15 -22.39 1.23 -12.40
N SER A 16 -23.46 0.44 -12.48
CA SER A 16 -23.93 -0.36 -11.35
C SER A 16 -22.90 -1.44 -10.97
N ASN A 17 -22.97 -1.95 -9.74
CA ASN A 17 -22.07 -3.04 -9.30
C ASN A 17 -22.20 -4.29 -10.20
N LYS A 18 -23.40 -4.60 -10.67
CA LYS A 18 -23.69 -5.71 -11.59
C LYS A 18 -22.98 -5.48 -12.94
N ASP A 19 -23.07 -4.27 -13.48
CA ASP A 19 -22.42 -3.92 -14.75
C ASP A 19 -20.88 -3.95 -14.62
N LYS A 20 -20.34 -3.49 -13.48
CA LYS A 20 -18.90 -3.57 -13.20
C LYS A 20 -18.40 -5.03 -13.17
N LEU A 21 -19.13 -5.91 -12.50
CA LEU A 21 -18.79 -7.34 -12.43
C LEU A 21 -18.92 -8.03 -13.81
N ALA A 22 -19.88 -7.63 -14.63
CA ALA A 22 -20.05 -8.12 -16.01
C ALA A 22 -18.88 -7.67 -16.89
N LEU A 23 -18.51 -6.38 -16.84
CA LEU A 23 -17.37 -5.82 -17.59
C LEU A 23 -16.05 -6.48 -17.20
N GLU A 24 -15.81 -6.74 -15.92
CA GLU A 24 -14.62 -7.45 -15.46
C GLU A 24 -14.53 -8.88 -16.04
N LYS A 25 -15.68 -9.55 -16.18
CA LYS A 25 -15.73 -10.88 -16.78
C LYS A 25 -15.42 -10.82 -18.29
N GLU A 26 -16.00 -9.86 -18.98
CA GLU A 26 -15.75 -9.60 -20.42
C GLU A 26 -14.27 -9.31 -20.67
N ASN A 27 -13.66 -8.38 -19.93
CA ASN A 27 -12.23 -8.07 -20.01
C ASN A 27 -11.34 -9.30 -19.80
N MET A 28 -11.70 -10.17 -18.84
CA MET A 28 -10.99 -11.43 -18.61
C MET A 28 -11.09 -12.39 -19.80
N GLU A 29 -12.28 -12.53 -20.41
CA GLU A 29 -12.49 -13.37 -21.58
C GLU A 29 -11.73 -12.83 -22.79
N GLU A 30 -11.71 -11.53 -23.00
CA GLU A 30 -10.94 -10.87 -24.05
C GLU A 30 -9.43 -11.09 -23.87
N ALA A 31 -8.90 -10.93 -22.66
CA ALA A 31 -7.50 -11.16 -22.36
C ALA A 31 -7.07 -12.62 -22.57
N LEU A 32 -7.98 -13.59 -22.37
CA LEU A 32 -7.72 -14.99 -22.69
C LEU A 32 -7.65 -15.26 -24.20
N GLN A 33 -8.47 -14.56 -25.00
CA GLN A 33 -8.47 -14.72 -26.46
C GLN A 33 -7.25 -14.04 -27.10
N ASN A 34 -6.75 -12.95 -26.50
CA ASN A 34 -5.66 -12.16 -27.03
C ASN A 34 -4.49 -12.02 -26.04
N PRO A 35 -3.76 -13.10 -25.71
CA PRO A 35 -2.77 -13.09 -24.63
C PRO A 35 -1.54 -12.20 -24.90
N ASN A 36 -1.29 -11.80 -26.14
CA ASN A 36 -0.07 -11.08 -26.54
C ASN A 36 -0.26 -9.61 -26.90
N THR A 37 -1.47 -9.04 -26.76
CA THR A 37 -1.80 -7.71 -27.26
C THR A 37 -1.05 -6.56 -26.56
N ASP A 38 -0.56 -6.77 -25.33
CA ASP A 38 -0.05 -5.67 -24.49
C ASP A 38 1.29 -5.97 -23.78
N GLN A 39 2.27 -6.52 -24.51
CA GLN A 39 3.60 -6.78 -23.92
C GLN A 39 4.30 -5.54 -23.36
N PHE A 40 4.00 -4.34 -23.91
CA PHE A 40 4.62 -3.08 -23.50
C PHE A 40 3.86 -2.37 -22.37
N LEU A 41 2.57 -2.60 -22.22
CA LEU A 41 1.74 -2.00 -21.20
C LEU A 41 1.72 -2.82 -19.91
N TYR A 42 1.31 -2.22 -18.82
CA TYR A 42 1.01 -2.95 -17.58
C TYR A 42 -0.29 -3.74 -17.73
N PRO A 43 -0.32 -5.02 -17.28
CA PRO A 43 -1.52 -5.84 -17.40
C PRO A 43 -2.68 -5.27 -16.58
N SER A 44 -3.90 -5.41 -17.10
CA SER A 44 -5.12 -5.11 -16.34
C SER A 44 -5.26 -6.06 -15.14
N LEU A 45 -5.85 -5.57 -14.05
CA LEU A 45 -6.18 -6.39 -12.86
C LEU A 45 -7.17 -7.53 -13.16
N ASP A 46 -7.86 -7.47 -14.32
CA ASP A 46 -8.74 -8.52 -14.81
C ASP A 46 -8.02 -9.58 -15.67
N ASP A 47 -6.74 -9.36 -15.98
CA ASP A 47 -5.95 -10.28 -16.80
C ASP A 47 -5.65 -11.60 -16.03
N PRO A 48 -6.09 -12.76 -16.51
CA PRO A 48 -5.82 -14.05 -15.85
C PRO A 48 -4.32 -14.39 -15.80
N ASN A 49 -3.50 -13.82 -16.69
CA ASN A 49 -2.05 -13.97 -16.72
C ASN A 49 -1.31 -12.83 -16.01
N PHE A 50 -2.01 -12.03 -15.20
CA PHE A 50 -1.48 -10.86 -14.50
C PHE A 50 -0.11 -11.11 -13.85
N ASN A 51 -0.02 -12.14 -13.00
CA ASN A 51 1.20 -12.45 -12.27
C ASN A 51 2.37 -12.82 -13.19
N ILE A 52 2.09 -13.53 -14.29
CA ILE A 52 3.10 -13.90 -15.28
C ILE A 52 3.61 -12.66 -16.01
N LYS A 53 2.69 -11.80 -16.46
CA LYS A 53 3.03 -10.58 -17.19
C LYS A 53 3.80 -9.59 -16.31
N ILE A 54 3.39 -9.39 -15.05
CA ILE A 54 4.14 -8.58 -14.07
C ILE A 54 5.54 -9.15 -13.85
N ASN A 55 5.65 -10.46 -13.64
CA ASN A 55 6.92 -11.11 -13.38
C ASN A 55 7.93 -11.02 -14.57
N ASN A 56 7.43 -10.82 -15.78
CA ASN A 56 8.25 -10.64 -16.98
C ASN A 56 8.70 -9.19 -17.22
N LYS A 57 8.14 -8.21 -16.51
CA LYS A 57 8.60 -6.83 -16.56
C LYS A 57 9.96 -6.70 -15.88
N LYS A 58 10.88 -5.96 -16.50
CA LYS A 58 12.28 -5.84 -16.06
C LYS A 58 12.39 -5.32 -14.61
N GLU A 59 11.62 -4.30 -14.27
CA GLU A 59 11.58 -3.67 -12.94
C GLU A 59 11.12 -4.62 -11.82
N PHE A 60 10.38 -5.69 -12.16
CA PHE A 60 9.96 -6.72 -11.22
C PHE A 60 10.84 -7.97 -11.31
N SER A 61 11.30 -8.34 -12.49
CA SER A 61 12.18 -9.48 -12.67
C SER A 61 13.53 -9.29 -11.99
N ASN A 62 14.04 -8.06 -11.91
CA ASN A 62 15.26 -7.72 -11.19
C ASN A 62 15.12 -7.87 -9.66
N ALA A 63 13.89 -7.86 -9.13
CA ALA A 63 13.60 -8.08 -7.72
C ALA A 63 13.32 -9.56 -7.39
N LYS A 64 13.55 -10.48 -8.32
CA LYS A 64 13.41 -11.91 -8.05
C LYS A 64 14.51 -12.41 -7.12
N TYR A 65 14.11 -13.29 -6.22
CA TYR A 65 15.06 -14.10 -5.49
C TYR A 65 15.71 -15.11 -6.45
N ASP A 66 17.03 -15.15 -6.45
CA ASP A 66 17.81 -16.00 -7.38
C ASP A 66 17.83 -17.49 -6.99
N GLY A 67 17.24 -17.84 -5.84
CA GLY A 67 17.18 -19.21 -5.32
C GLY A 67 18.47 -19.66 -4.63
N THR A 68 19.49 -18.81 -4.52
CA THR A 68 20.72 -19.15 -3.81
C THR A 68 20.49 -19.16 -2.30
N ILE A 69 20.83 -20.26 -1.64
CA ILE A 69 20.82 -20.37 -0.18
C ILE A 69 22.19 -19.93 0.28
N ALA A 70 22.31 -18.65 0.65
CA ALA A 70 23.54 -18.14 1.24
C ALA A 70 23.71 -18.67 2.67
N ASN A 71 24.97 -18.79 3.13
CA ASN A 71 25.24 -19.02 4.53
C ASN A 71 24.66 -17.86 5.35
N VAL A 72 23.89 -18.18 6.40
CA VAL A 72 23.16 -17.17 7.20
C VAL A 72 24.13 -16.21 7.89
N GLU A 73 25.26 -16.72 8.44
CA GLU A 73 26.26 -15.91 9.15
C GLU A 73 26.98 -14.96 8.19
N ASP A 74 27.49 -15.49 7.08
CA ASP A 74 28.21 -14.70 6.07
C ASP A 74 27.31 -13.59 5.49
N ARG A 75 26.07 -13.91 5.14
CA ARG A 75 25.12 -12.94 4.58
C ARG A 75 24.65 -11.92 5.62
N ALA A 76 24.46 -12.32 6.86
CA ALA A 76 24.15 -11.38 7.96
C ALA A 76 25.31 -10.40 8.20
N ASP A 77 26.55 -10.89 8.15
CA ASP A 77 27.75 -10.07 8.27
C ASP A 77 27.91 -9.08 7.10
N GLU A 78 27.65 -9.51 5.87
CA GLU A 78 27.63 -8.63 4.72
C GLU A 78 26.57 -7.53 4.87
N LEU A 79 25.31 -7.91 5.17
CA LEU A 79 24.20 -6.97 5.35
C LEU A 79 24.44 -6.00 6.51
N SER A 80 25.18 -6.41 7.54
CA SER A 80 25.54 -5.52 8.67
C SER A 80 26.51 -4.40 8.26
N LYS A 81 27.31 -4.60 7.21
CA LYS A 81 28.33 -3.67 6.70
C LYS A 81 27.80 -2.72 5.62
N VAL A 82 26.70 -3.08 4.96
CA VAL A 82 26.07 -2.23 3.93
C VAL A 82 25.22 -1.15 4.59
N ASP A 83 25.23 0.06 4.05
CA ASP A 83 24.49 1.19 4.62
C ASP A 83 22.98 0.99 4.61
N TYR A 84 22.42 0.48 3.56
CA TYR A 84 21.06 -0.01 3.41
C TYR A 84 20.85 -0.59 2.01
N GLU A 85 20.35 -1.80 1.94
CA GLU A 85 19.94 -2.45 0.69
C GLU A 85 18.47 -2.86 0.81
N LEU A 86 17.68 -2.52 -0.22
CA LEU A 86 16.28 -2.95 -0.31
C LEU A 86 16.24 -4.46 -0.51
N LEU A 87 15.54 -5.17 0.35
CA LEU A 87 15.23 -6.57 0.13
C LEU A 87 14.39 -6.73 -1.16
N PRO A 88 14.51 -7.85 -1.88
CA PRO A 88 13.78 -8.07 -3.13
C PRO A 88 12.28 -7.78 -3.04
N GLN A 89 11.60 -8.22 -1.99
CA GLN A 89 10.18 -7.93 -1.77
C GLN A 89 9.90 -6.44 -1.52
N GLN A 90 10.83 -5.72 -0.90
CA GLN A 90 10.69 -4.27 -0.67
C GLN A 90 10.85 -3.49 -1.98
N ALA A 91 11.81 -3.89 -2.81
CA ALA A 91 12.03 -3.33 -4.14
C ALA A 91 10.80 -3.59 -5.03
N PHE A 92 10.26 -4.81 -5.01
CA PHE A 92 9.04 -5.16 -5.73
C PHE A 92 7.86 -4.28 -5.31
N VAL A 93 7.58 -4.17 -4.02
CA VAL A 93 6.46 -3.37 -3.49
C VAL A 93 6.61 -1.90 -3.86
N LYS A 94 7.81 -1.34 -3.73
CA LYS A 94 8.12 0.03 -4.11
C LYS A 94 7.81 0.27 -5.59
N ASN A 95 8.30 -0.61 -6.49
CA ASN A 95 8.08 -0.49 -7.92
C ASN A 95 6.61 -0.68 -8.29
N PHE A 96 5.92 -1.62 -7.63
CA PHE A 96 4.51 -1.91 -7.89
C PHE A 96 3.58 -0.75 -7.54
N MET A 97 3.85 -0.07 -6.42
CA MET A 97 3.08 1.09 -5.96
C MET A 97 3.64 2.43 -6.48
N SER A 98 4.62 2.40 -7.41
CA SER A 98 5.14 3.61 -8.03
C SER A 98 4.04 4.34 -8.83
N PHE A 99 4.14 5.67 -8.89
CA PHE A 99 3.25 6.49 -9.71
C PHE A 99 3.27 6.14 -11.20
N GLN A 100 4.31 5.45 -11.67
CA GLN A 100 4.48 5.00 -13.05
C GLN A 100 3.59 3.79 -13.39
N THR A 101 3.05 3.11 -12.39
CA THR A 101 2.16 1.97 -12.57
C THR A 101 0.70 2.38 -12.40
N PRO A 102 -0.25 1.68 -13.05
CA PRO A 102 -1.67 1.97 -12.91
C PRO A 102 -2.30 1.40 -11.62
N TYR A 103 -1.50 0.80 -10.73
CA TYR A 103 -2.00 0.10 -9.55
C TYR A 103 -2.10 1.04 -8.36
N ASN A 104 -3.30 1.21 -7.81
CA ASN A 104 -3.58 2.18 -6.76
C ASN A 104 -3.76 1.56 -5.37
N SER A 105 -3.84 0.24 -5.26
CA SER A 105 -4.11 -0.41 -3.98
C SER A 105 -3.28 -1.67 -3.80
N LEU A 106 -2.72 -1.87 -2.60
CA LEU A 106 -1.97 -3.07 -2.27
C LEU A 106 -2.07 -3.39 -0.78
N LEU A 107 -2.31 -4.66 -0.44
CA LEU A 107 -2.21 -5.22 0.89
C LEU A 107 -0.86 -5.94 1.06
N LEU A 108 -0.05 -5.49 1.99
CA LEU A 108 1.16 -6.20 2.44
C LEU A 108 0.77 -7.22 3.51
N PHE A 109 0.48 -8.43 3.08
CA PHE A 109 0.29 -9.57 3.97
C PHE A 109 1.64 -10.24 4.22
N HIS A 110 2.48 -9.55 4.97
CA HIS A 110 3.83 -10.00 5.28
C HIS A 110 3.94 -10.38 6.76
N GLY A 111 4.63 -11.48 7.06
CA GLY A 111 4.88 -11.92 8.42
C GLY A 111 5.63 -10.89 9.29
N LEU A 112 5.71 -11.13 10.58
CA LEU A 112 6.54 -10.33 11.47
C LEU A 112 8.02 -10.46 11.06
N GLY A 113 8.79 -9.38 11.18
CA GLY A 113 10.21 -9.40 10.81
C GLY A 113 10.52 -9.38 9.32
N SER A 114 9.53 -9.37 8.44
CA SER A 114 9.69 -9.32 6.97
C SER A 114 10.09 -7.94 6.44
N GLY A 115 10.11 -6.90 7.29
CA GLY A 115 10.41 -5.52 6.90
C GLY A 115 9.24 -4.75 6.29
N LYS A 116 7.97 -5.05 6.66
CA LYS A 116 6.75 -4.35 6.19
C LYS A 116 6.86 -2.84 6.25
N THR A 117 7.26 -2.30 7.41
CA THR A 117 7.38 -0.85 7.61
C THR A 117 8.39 -0.24 6.65
N CYS A 118 9.54 -0.89 6.41
CA CYS A 118 10.52 -0.42 5.43
C CYS A 118 9.98 -0.50 4.00
N SER A 119 9.19 -1.53 3.66
CA SER A 119 8.49 -1.60 2.36
C SER A 119 7.55 -0.41 2.17
N ALA A 120 6.75 -0.10 3.20
CA ALA A 120 5.84 1.05 3.17
C ALA A 120 6.60 2.38 3.07
N ILE A 121 7.68 2.56 3.82
CA ILE A 121 8.54 3.74 3.74
C ILE A 121 9.13 3.89 2.34
N GLY A 122 9.53 2.79 1.70
CA GLY A 122 10.00 2.82 0.31
C GLY A 122 8.96 3.39 -0.66
N VAL A 123 7.70 2.96 -0.54
CA VAL A 123 6.57 3.50 -1.32
C VAL A 123 6.30 4.96 -0.98
N CYS A 124 6.32 5.31 0.31
CA CYS A 124 6.11 6.70 0.76
C CYS A 124 7.15 7.66 0.16
N GLU A 125 8.42 7.26 0.17
CA GLU A 125 9.50 8.10 -0.35
C GLU A 125 9.49 8.22 -1.88
N GLU A 126 9.06 7.19 -2.59
CA GLU A 126 8.80 7.27 -4.03
C GLU A 126 7.70 8.29 -4.33
N MET A 127 6.60 8.24 -3.57
CA MET A 127 5.50 9.19 -3.69
C MET A 127 5.91 10.60 -3.29
N ARG A 128 6.71 10.75 -2.22
CA ARG A 128 7.22 12.06 -1.77
C ARG A 128 8.10 12.72 -2.84
N ASP A 129 8.97 11.94 -3.47
CA ASP A 129 9.81 12.43 -4.56
C ASP A 129 8.97 12.89 -5.76
N TYR A 130 7.95 12.10 -6.14
CA TYR A 130 7.02 12.47 -7.19
C TYR A 130 6.25 13.77 -6.87
N LEU A 131 5.63 13.87 -5.69
CA LEU A 131 4.89 15.06 -5.27
C LEU A 131 5.78 16.32 -5.31
N ARG A 132 7.02 16.19 -4.84
CA ARG A 132 8.01 17.28 -4.87
C ARG A 132 8.40 17.68 -6.29
N GLN A 133 8.64 16.70 -7.18
CA GLN A 133 8.96 16.97 -8.59
C GLN A 133 7.82 17.67 -9.32
N MET A 134 6.58 17.32 -8.98
CA MET A 134 5.37 17.92 -9.56
C MET A 134 4.95 19.23 -8.89
N GLY A 135 5.64 19.68 -7.84
CA GLY A 135 5.28 20.88 -7.09
C GLY A 135 3.96 20.75 -6.32
N ILE A 136 3.56 19.51 -5.97
CA ILE A 136 2.30 19.23 -5.26
C ILE A 136 2.56 19.23 -3.75
N SER A 137 1.92 20.14 -3.03
CA SER A 137 2.02 20.26 -1.57
C SER A 137 1.00 19.38 -0.84
N LYS A 138 1.10 18.04 -1.02
CA LYS A 138 0.28 17.08 -0.27
C LYS A 138 1.15 16.24 0.64
N GLN A 139 0.64 15.93 1.84
CA GLN A 139 1.31 15.03 2.78
C GLN A 139 0.89 13.59 2.54
N ILE A 140 1.81 12.68 2.81
CA ILE A 140 1.54 11.24 2.87
C ILE A 140 0.85 10.96 4.21
N ILE A 141 -0.30 10.29 4.16
CA ILE A 141 -1.13 10.03 5.34
C ILE A 141 -0.79 8.65 5.90
N ILE A 142 -0.32 8.60 7.16
CA ILE A 142 0.00 7.36 7.87
C ILE A 142 -1.04 7.17 8.98
N VAL A 143 -1.92 6.18 8.78
CA VAL A 143 -2.99 5.83 9.72
C VAL A 143 -2.54 4.64 10.56
N ALA A 144 -2.30 4.86 11.85
CA ALA A 144 -1.81 3.82 12.76
C ALA A 144 -2.10 4.18 14.23
N SER A 145 -1.98 3.19 15.13
CA SER A 145 -2.00 3.47 16.58
C SER A 145 -0.78 4.30 17.00
N PRO A 146 -0.84 5.05 18.12
CA PRO A 146 0.26 5.93 18.54
C PRO A 146 1.63 5.25 18.60
N ASN A 147 1.70 4.06 19.20
CA ASN A 147 2.95 3.31 19.31
C ASN A 147 3.53 2.91 17.94
N VAL A 148 2.66 2.58 16.98
CA VAL A 148 3.06 2.22 15.62
C VAL A 148 3.51 3.47 14.86
N GLN A 149 2.87 4.63 15.07
CA GLN A 149 3.31 5.90 14.50
C GLN A 149 4.73 6.26 14.95
N ASP A 150 5.03 6.09 16.24
CA ASP A 150 6.37 6.38 16.78
C ASP A 150 7.42 5.43 16.19
N ASN A 151 7.09 4.15 16.06
CA ASN A 151 7.97 3.19 15.38
C ASN A 151 8.20 3.59 13.91
N PHE A 152 7.16 4.02 13.21
CA PHE A 152 7.28 4.47 11.82
C PHE A 152 8.20 5.69 11.71
N ARG A 153 8.08 6.68 12.62
CA ARG A 153 8.98 7.84 12.69
C ARG A 153 10.42 7.44 12.95
N LEU A 154 10.65 6.48 13.86
CA LEU A 154 12.00 5.97 14.14
C LEU A 154 12.61 5.23 12.95
N GLN A 155 11.80 4.55 12.14
CA GLN A 155 12.28 3.89 10.91
C GLN A 155 12.58 4.91 9.79
N LEU A 156 11.89 6.05 9.75
CA LEU A 156 12.24 7.17 8.87
C LEU A 156 13.55 7.83 9.31
N PHE A 157 13.69 8.13 10.60
CA PHE A 157 14.88 8.76 11.16
C PHE A 157 15.03 8.51 12.66
N ASP A 158 16.07 7.80 13.05
CA ASP A 158 16.45 7.59 14.45
C ASP A 158 17.70 8.44 14.77
N GLU A 159 17.50 9.53 15.50
CA GLU A 159 18.58 10.46 15.87
C GLU A 159 19.67 9.81 16.74
N ARG A 160 19.37 8.67 17.40
CA ARG A 160 20.34 7.91 18.20
C ARG A 160 21.36 7.17 17.31
N LYS A 161 20.96 6.86 16.08
CA LYS A 161 21.82 6.19 15.08
C LYS A 161 22.64 7.18 14.24
N LEU A 162 22.47 8.49 14.46
CA LEU A 162 23.21 9.53 13.75
C LEU A 162 24.68 9.52 14.20
N LYS A 163 25.58 9.33 13.25
CA LYS A 163 27.04 9.31 13.47
C LYS A 163 27.72 10.30 12.54
N GLU A 164 28.79 10.92 13.01
CA GLU A 164 29.66 11.77 12.20
C GLU A 164 30.93 11.01 11.85
N GLN A 165 31.27 10.98 10.57
CA GLN A 165 32.47 10.40 10.04
C GLN A 165 33.11 11.40 9.06
N ASP A 166 34.31 11.86 9.34
CA ASP A 166 35.06 12.83 8.51
C ASP A 166 34.25 14.11 8.19
N GLY A 167 33.50 14.62 9.17
CA GLY A 167 32.66 15.82 9.00
C GLY A 167 31.35 15.56 8.25
N ILE A 168 31.04 14.32 7.90
CA ILE A 168 29.80 13.92 7.19
C ILE A 168 28.92 13.13 8.14
N TRP A 169 27.64 13.53 8.24
CA TRP A 169 26.65 12.82 9.02
C TRP A 169 26.10 11.60 8.26
N THR A 170 26.05 10.46 8.95
CA THR A 170 25.52 9.19 8.44
C THR A 170 24.51 8.61 9.43
N THR A 171 23.54 7.84 8.93
CA THR A 171 22.57 7.11 9.76
C THR A 171 22.24 5.76 9.15
N LYS A 172 21.77 4.83 9.97
CA LYS A 172 21.29 3.50 9.55
C LYS A 172 19.78 3.41 9.81
N GLY A 173 19.03 3.05 8.79
CA GLY A 173 17.58 2.89 8.85
C GLY A 173 17.01 2.55 7.48
N CYS A 174 15.67 2.52 7.33
CA CYS A 174 15.02 2.15 6.08
C CYS A 174 15.30 3.09 4.90
N LEU A 175 15.81 4.29 5.16
CA LEU A 175 16.18 5.29 4.14
C LEU A 175 17.68 5.48 4.00
N GLY A 176 18.51 4.83 4.84
CA GLY A 176 19.93 5.12 4.88
C GLY A 176 20.17 6.64 5.02
N ASN A 177 21.04 7.18 4.19
CA ASN A 177 21.41 8.58 4.22
C ASN A 177 20.56 9.50 3.33
N LYS A 178 19.42 9.05 2.79
CA LYS A 178 18.60 9.83 1.83
C LYS A 178 18.22 11.22 2.37
N LEU A 179 17.65 11.30 3.56
CA LEU A 179 17.24 12.57 4.16
C LEU A 179 18.42 13.47 4.50
N LEU A 180 19.56 12.89 4.90
CA LEU A 180 20.79 13.63 5.16
C LEU A 180 21.36 14.24 3.88
N LYS A 181 21.35 13.50 2.78
CA LYS A 181 21.76 14.02 1.46
C LYS A 181 20.83 15.13 0.96
N GLU A 182 19.55 15.10 1.33
CA GLU A 182 18.61 16.14 0.94
C GLU A 182 18.90 17.49 1.63
N ILE A 183 19.30 17.50 2.90
CA ILE A 183 19.65 18.71 3.63
C ILE A 183 21.06 19.22 3.34
N ASN A 184 21.97 18.35 2.91
CA ASN A 184 23.37 18.67 2.62
C ASN A 184 23.89 17.83 1.43
N PRO A 185 23.43 18.11 0.19
CA PRO A 185 23.71 17.29 -0.99
C PRO A 185 25.20 17.11 -1.29
N THR A 186 26.00 18.15 -1.04
CA THR A 186 27.43 18.17 -1.36
C THR A 186 28.34 17.74 -0.20
N GLY A 187 27.75 17.55 0.99
CA GLY A 187 28.56 17.26 2.19
C GLY A 187 29.46 18.40 2.68
N MET A 188 29.45 19.56 1.98
CA MET A 188 30.39 20.66 2.23
C MET A 188 30.04 21.53 3.46
N LYS A 189 28.80 21.40 3.99
CA LYS A 189 28.38 22.20 5.13
C LYS A 189 28.66 21.42 6.42
N GLY A 190 29.58 21.90 7.25
CA GLY A 190 29.76 21.45 8.63
C GLY A 190 28.54 21.81 9.47
N LEU A 191 27.49 20.96 9.43
CA LEU A 191 26.28 21.18 10.21
C LEU A 191 26.43 20.57 11.61
N LYS A 192 26.05 21.32 12.65
CA LYS A 192 25.99 20.79 14.02
C LYS A 192 24.88 19.75 14.12
N ARG A 193 25.08 18.75 14.97
CA ARG A 193 24.14 17.62 15.20
C ARG A 193 22.68 18.07 15.38
N ASP A 194 22.45 19.04 16.26
CA ASP A 194 21.09 19.52 16.55
C ASP A 194 20.42 20.17 15.34
N LYS A 195 21.22 20.86 14.51
CA LYS A 195 20.73 21.48 13.27
C LYS A 195 20.35 20.41 12.24
N VAL A 196 21.14 19.34 12.11
CA VAL A 196 20.81 18.18 11.25
C VAL A 196 19.51 17.54 11.69
N ILE A 197 19.37 17.25 12.98
CA ILE A 197 18.15 16.65 13.56
C ILE A 197 16.94 17.53 13.28
N GLN A 198 17.04 18.85 13.53
CA GLN A 198 15.96 19.79 13.28
C GLN A 198 15.52 19.80 11.81
N LEU A 199 16.47 19.85 10.88
CA LEU A 199 16.18 19.91 9.45
C LEU A 199 15.52 18.62 8.97
N VAL A 200 16.00 17.44 9.40
CA VAL A 200 15.38 16.15 9.03
C VAL A 200 13.96 16.05 9.62
N LYS A 201 13.77 16.41 10.89
CA LYS A 201 12.43 16.42 11.51
C LYS A 201 11.47 17.36 10.78
N ASN A 202 11.94 18.52 10.31
CA ASN A 202 11.12 19.44 9.52
C ASN A 202 10.68 18.82 8.19
N ILE A 203 11.58 18.09 7.48
CA ILE A 203 11.22 17.36 6.25
C ILE A 203 10.13 16.34 6.55
N ILE A 204 10.31 15.54 7.61
CA ILE A 204 9.33 14.50 7.97
C ILE A 204 7.97 15.15 8.30
N ASN A 205 7.95 16.17 9.14
CA ASN A 205 6.70 16.85 9.56
C ASN A 205 5.99 17.56 8.41
N SER A 206 6.72 18.09 7.42
CA SER A 206 6.11 18.70 6.24
C SER A 206 5.60 17.68 5.22
N SER A 207 6.19 16.47 5.18
CA SER A 207 5.90 15.45 4.16
C SER A 207 4.89 14.40 4.63
N TYR A 208 4.76 14.18 5.93
CA TYR A 208 3.95 13.10 6.51
C TYR A 208 2.93 13.63 7.52
N TYR A 209 1.70 13.12 7.42
CA TYR A 209 0.64 13.32 8.39
C TYR A 209 0.35 12.00 9.11
N PHE A 210 0.72 11.94 10.39
CA PHE A 210 0.49 10.77 11.24
C PHE A 210 -0.79 10.93 12.04
N VAL A 211 -1.69 9.96 11.95
CA VAL A 211 -3.02 10.05 12.51
C VAL A 211 -3.52 8.69 13.03
N GLY A 212 -4.31 8.69 14.10
CA GLY A 212 -4.99 7.49 14.61
C GLY A 212 -6.24 7.15 13.78
N TYR A 213 -6.72 5.90 13.85
CA TYR A 213 -7.86 5.42 13.06
C TYR A 213 -9.13 6.26 13.26
N THR A 214 -9.52 6.49 14.51
CA THR A 214 -10.70 7.30 14.86
C THR A 214 -10.54 8.75 14.41
N GLN A 215 -9.37 9.35 14.65
CA GLN A 215 -9.10 10.71 14.22
C GLN A 215 -9.16 10.83 12.69
N PHE A 216 -8.59 9.90 11.95
CA PHE A 216 -8.67 9.87 10.48
C PHE A 216 -10.12 9.76 10.00
N SER A 217 -10.93 8.92 10.63
CA SER A 217 -12.37 8.84 10.36
C SER A 217 -13.09 10.16 10.60
N ASN A 218 -12.75 10.87 11.68
CA ASN A 218 -13.31 12.18 11.98
C ASN A 218 -12.84 13.24 10.97
N ASP A 219 -11.59 13.17 10.52
CA ASP A 219 -11.06 14.05 9.47
C ASP A 219 -11.80 13.85 8.15
N ILE A 220 -12.11 12.60 7.76
CA ILE A 220 -12.95 12.31 6.59
C ILE A 220 -14.31 12.99 6.71
N VAL A 221 -15.00 12.85 7.86
CA VAL A 221 -16.32 13.45 8.10
C VAL A 221 -16.24 14.99 8.09
N ARG A 222 -15.23 15.56 8.74
CA ARG A 222 -15.02 17.02 8.78
C ARG A 222 -14.78 17.57 7.37
N ASN A 223 -13.94 16.90 6.57
CA ASN A 223 -13.58 17.34 5.23
C ASN A 223 -14.70 17.17 4.20
N GLN A 224 -15.74 16.38 4.50
CA GLN A 224 -16.99 16.39 3.71
C GLN A 224 -17.69 17.76 3.74
N GLY A 225 -17.58 18.47 4.85
CA GLY A 225 -18.34 19.69 5.13
C GLY A 225 -19.70 19.40 5.75
N THR A 226 -20.23 20.40 6.47
CA THR A 226 -21.55 20.34 7.12
C THR A 226 -22.59 21.07 6.28
N ASN A 227 -23.81 20.54 6.21
CA ASN A 227 -24.93 21.16 5.50
C ASN A 227 -24.69 21.43 4.00
N VAL A 228 -23.91 20.59 3.33
CA VAL A 228 -23.62 20.69 1.89
C VAL A 228 -24.24 19.52 1.14
N SER A 229 -24.47 19.70 -0.18
CA SER A 229 -25.00 18.64 -1.04
C SER A 229 -24.00 17.46 -1.16
N ASP A 230 -24.49 16.29 -1.54
CA ASP A 230 -23.64 15.11 -1.71
C ASP A 230 -22.56 15.32 -2.80
N ASP A 231 -22.87 16.07 -3.85
CA ASP A 231 -21.88 16.46 -4.85
C ASP A 231 -20.80 17.40 -4.30
N ALA A 232 -21.17 18.28 -3.39
CA ALA A 232 -20.18 19.13 -2.70
C ALA A 232 -19.30 18.31 -1.76
N LYS A 233 -19.86 17.35 -1.01
CA LYS A 233 -19.08 16.42 -0.17
C LYS A 233 -18.06 15.64 -0.99
N ARG A 234 -18.48 15.12 -2.15
CA ARG A 234 -17.58 14.39 -3.07
C ARG A 234 -16.45 15.29 -3.56
N ARG A 235 -16.77 16.51 -4.03
CA ARG A 235 -15.74 17.45 -4.49
C ARG A 235 -14.78 17.84 -3.36
N ASN A 236 -15.25 18.04 -2.16
CA ASN A 236 -14.41 18.37 -1.02
C ASN A 236 -13.43 17.25 -0.70
N LEU A 237 -13.91 15.99 -0.68
CA LEU A 237 -13.06 14.82 -0.45
C LEU A 237 -12.08 14.60 -1.61
N GLU A 238 -12.51 14.81 -2.85
CA GLU A 238 -11.63 14.71 -4.03
C GLU A 238 -10.50 15.74 -3.97
N ASN A 239 -10.79 16.98 -3.61
CA ASN A 239 -9.80 18.04 -3.45
C ASN A 239 -8.78 17.72 -2.35
N GLU A 240 -9.23 17.17 -1.24
CA GLU A 240 -8.38 16.85 -0.10
C GLU A 240 -7.54 15.61 -0.35
N TYR A 241 -8.18 14.49 -0.76
CA TYR A 241 -7.56 13.17 -0.81
C TYR A 241 -7.19 12.69 -2.22
N GLY A 242 -7.71 13.29 -3.29
CA GLY A 242 -7.39 12.92 -4.67
C GLY A 242 -5.89 12.99 -4.94
N GLY A 243 -5.31 11.95 -5.53
CA GLY A 243 -3.87 11.84 -5.77
C GLY A 243 -3.00 11.67 -4.52
N SER A 244 -3.57 11.46 -3.33
CA SER A 244 -2.83 11.22 -2.09
C SER A 244 -2.44 9.75 -1.94
N LEU A 245 -1.40 9.49 -1.15
CA LEU A 245 -1.06 8.16 -0.64
C LEU A 245 -1.52 8.05 0.82
N ILE A 246 -2.36 7.04 1.08
CA ILE A 246 -2.81 6.67 2.42
C ILE A 246 -2.22 5.30 2.76
N VAL A 247 -1.45 5.24 3.84
CA VAL A 247 -0.90 4.02 4.39
C VAL A 247 -1.65 3.69 5.67
N ILE A 248 -2.22 2.50 5.76
CA ILE A 248 -2.92 2.03 6.97
C ILE A 248 -2.15 0.85 7.53
N ASP A 249 -1.46 1.06 8.65
CA ASP A 249 -0.74 -0.01 9.31
C ASP A 249 -1.65 -0.75 10.29
N GLU A 250 -1.43 -2.05 10.44
CA GLU A 250 -2.27 -2.98 11.20
C GLU A 250 -3.77 -2.82 10.86
N VAL A 251 -4.08 -2.86 9.57
CA VAL A 251 -5.42 -2.60 9.03
C VAL A 251 -6.50 -3.52 9.62
N HIS A 252 -6.13 -4.66 10.19
CA HIS A 252 -7.02 -5.55 10.91
C HIS A 252 -7.67 -4.91 12.15
N ASN A 253 -7.16 -3.76 12.62
CA ASN A 253 -7.81 -2.97 13.67
C ASN A 253 -9.02 -2.17 13.16
N ILE A 254 -9.13 -1.95 11.85
CA ILE A 254 -10.32 -1.38 11.22
C ILE A 254 -11.22 -2.53 10.77
N ARG A 255 -12.11 -2.97 11.65
CA ARG A 255 -13.02 -4.09 11.35
C ARG A 255 -14.47 -3.64 11.39
N ILE A 256 -15.30 -4.39 10.69
CA ILE A 256 -16.74 -4.34 10.89
C ILE A 256 -17.02 -5.24 12.12
N SER A 257 -16.83 -4.67 13.33
CA SER A 257 -17.24 -5.29 14.58
C SER A 257 -18.59 -4.73 15.01
N ASP A 258 -19.21 -5.35 15.99
CA ASP A 258 -20.45 -4.82 16.62
C ASP A 258 -20.17 -3.55 17.44
N ASP A 259 -18.90 -3.22 17.65
CA ASP A 259 -18.44 -1.98 18.25
C ASP A 259 -18.71 -0.80 17.30
N ASN A 260 -19.51 0.17 17.77
CA ASN A 260 -19.96 1.30 16.97
C ASN A 260 -18.81 2.19 16.44
N GLU A 261 -17.71 2.30 17.17
CA GLU A 261 -16.57 3.15 16.79
C GLU A 261 -15.83 2.57 15.58
N ASN A 262 -15.45 1.30 15.63
CA ASN A 262 -14.78 0.61 14.51
C ASN A 262 -15.67 0.51 13.28
N LYS A 263 -16.98 0.32 13.47
CA LYS A 263 -17.97 0.32 12.40
C LYS A 263 -18.03 1.66 11.66
N ASN A 264 -17.93 2.78 12.37
CA ASN A 264 -17.91 4.10 11.77
C ASN A 264 -16.61 4.35 10.99
N VAL A 265 -15.46 3.94 11.52
CA VAL A 265 -14.16 4.07 10.82
C VAL A 265 -14.20 3.28 9.51
N ALA A 266 -14.63 2.03 9.54
CA ALA A 266 -14.76 1.18 8.35
C ALA A 266 -15.73 1.79 7.31
N LYS A 267 -16.88 2.30 7.76
CA LYS A 267 -17.89 2.93 6.89
C LYS A 267 -17.36 4.19 6.23
N ASN A 268 -16.73 5.08 6.99
CA ASN A 268 -16.19 6.33 6.46
C ASN A 268 -15.03 6.09 5.48
N LEU A 269 -14.19 5.08 5.74
CA LEU A 269 -13.12 4.69 4.82
C LEU A 269 -13.69 4.10 3.52
N MET A 270 -14.71 3.24 3.59
CA MET A 270 -15.40 2.72 2.41
C MET A 270 -16.05 3.85 1.59
N TYR A 271 -16.66 4.84 2.25
CA TYR A 271 -17.20 6.00 1.58
C TYR A 271 -16.10 6.81 0.89
N LEU A 272 -15.00 7.08 1.57
CA LEU A 272 -13.85 7.80 1.01
C LEU A 272 -13.37 7.16 -0.30
N VAL A 273 -13.05 5.86 -0.28
CA VAL A 273 -12.56 5.15 -1.46
C VAL A 273 -13.61 5.03 -2.57
N SER A 274 -14.91 5.14 -2.24
CA SER A 274 -15.98 5.10 -3.24
C SER A 274 -16.13 6.39 -4.02
N VAL A 275 -15.65 7.53 -3.49
CA VAL A 275 -15.89 8.86 -4.08
C VAL A 275 -14.62 9.53 -4.58
N VAL A 276 -13.45 9.23 -4.01
CA VAL A 276 -12.17 9.87 -4.36
C VAL A 276 -11.44 9.10 -5.45
N ASN A 277 -10.97 9.81 -6.48
CA ASN A 277 -10.23 9.22 -7.60
C ASN A 277 -8.71 9.32 -7.40
N ASN A 278 -7.98 8.45 -8.09
CA ASN A 278 -6.50 8.45 -8.14
C ASN A 278 -5.82 8.44 -6.76
N MET A 279 -6.52 7.98 -5.72
CA MET A 279 -5.97 7.80 -4.40
C MET A 279 -5.21 6.48 -4.31
N ARG A 280 -3.99 6.51 -3.78
CA ARG A 280 -3.22 5.29 -3.53
C ARG A 280 -3.45 4.81 -2.11
N LEU A 281 -3.70 3.50 -1.98
CA LEU A 281 -4.03 2.86 -0.71
C LEU A 281 -3.08 1.70 -0.44
N LEU A 282 -2.24 1.83 0.58
CA LEU A 282 -1.33 0.80 1.03
C LEU A 282 -1.75 0.28 2.39
N LEU A 283 -2.16 -0.97 2.45
CA LEU A 283 -2.63 -1.64 3.66
C LEU A 283 -1.55 -2.59 4.18
N LEU A 284 -1.27 -2.56 5.47
CA LEU A 284 -0.29 -3.43 6.11
C LEU A 284 -0.96 -4.29 7.18
N SER A 285 -0.71 -5.59 7.16
CA SER A 285 -1.08 -6.51 8.24
C SER A 285 -0.28 -7.80 8.18
N ALA A 286 0.09 -8.32 9.35
CA ALA A 286 0.58 -9.70 9.46
C ALA A 286 -0.57 -10.71 9.58
N THR A 287 -1.76 -10.25 9.94
CA THR A 287 -2.95 -11.07 10.24
C THR A 287 -4.22 -10.41 9.68
N PRO A 288 -4.37 -10.30 8.34
CA PRO A 288 -5.50 -9.57 7.72
C PRO A 288 -6.86 -10.25 8.00
N MET A 289 -6.86 -11.50 8.43
CA MET A 289 -8.02 -12.28 8.86
C MET A 289 -7.85 -12.62 10.36
N PHE A 290 -8.04 -11.65 11.24
CA PHE A 290 -7.74 -11.82 12.66
C PHE A 290 -8.83 -12.59 13.41
N ASN A 291 -10.09 -12.19 13.28
CA ASN A 291 -11.24 -12.83 13.95
C ASN A 291 -11.99 -13.79 13.03
N SER A 292 -12.06 -13.48 11.76
CA SER A 292 -12.84 -14.24 10.79
C SER A 292 -12.25 -14.12 9.39
N TYR A 293 -12.30 -15.23 8.65
CA TYR A 293 -11.97 -15.26 7.22
C TYR A 293 -12.82 -14.28 6.37
N LYS A 294 -13.99 -13.89 6.88
CA LYS A 294 -14.88 -12.91 6.21
C LYS A 294 -14.25 -11.51 6.11
N GLU A 295 -13.31 -11.19 6.99
CA GLU A 295 -12.63 -9.89 7.01
C GLU A 295 -11.84 -9.64 5.70
N ILE A 296 -11.33 -10.69 5.05
CA ILE A 296 -10.63 -10.55 3.76
C ILE A 296 -11.54 -9.98 2.67
N VAL A 297 -12.83 -10.30 2.68
CA VAL A 297 -13.81 -9.81 1.71
C VAL A 297 -13.93 -8.29 1.81
N TRP A 298 -14.00 -7.76 3.04
CA TRP A 298 -14.05 -6.33 3.27
C TRP A 298 -12.77 -5.62 2.79
N LEU A 299 -11.59 -6.16 3.09
CA LEU A 299 -10.31 -5.62 2.65
C LEU A 299 -10.20 -5.60 1.12
N LEU A 300 -10.58 -6.70 0.46
CA LEU A 300 -10.60 -6.77 -1.00
C LEU A 300 -11.60 -5.78 -1.60
N ASN A 301 -12.80 -5.66 -1.02
CA ASN A 301 -13.80 -4.69 -1.47
C ASN A 301 -13.31 -3.26 -1.34
N LEU A 302 -12.60 -2.92 -0.25
CA LEU A 302 -12.00 -1.61 -0.05
C LEU A 302 -11.04 -1.26 -1.20
N MET A 303 -10.14 -2.18 -1.55
CA MET A 303 -9.16 -1.98 -2.63
C MET A 303 -9.81 -1.99 -4.02
N ASN A 304 -10.72 -2.94 -4.28
CA ASN A 304 -11.43 -3.00 -5.56
C ASN A 304 -12.28 -1.73 -5.79
N MET A 305 -12.92 -1.21 -4.74
CA MET A 305 -13.71 0.02 -4.81
C MET A 305 -12.83 1.24 -5.10
N ASN A 306 -11.63 1.31 -4.52
CA ASN A 306 -10.66 2.36 -4.83
C ASN A 306 -10.28 2.38 -6.32
N ASP A 307 -10.19 1.20 -6.93
CA ASP A 307 -9.90 1.05 -8.38
C ASP A 307 -11.17 1.00 -9.25
N ARG A 308 -12.33 1.43 -8.73
CA ARG A 308 -13.62 1.47 -9.46
C ARG A 308 -14.09 0.11 -9.95
N ARG A 309 -13.62 -0.99 -9.36
CA ARG A 309 -14.05 -2.36 -9.65
C ARG A 309 -15.28 -2.74 -8.83
N GLY A 310 -15.98 -3.79 -9.28
CA GLY A 310 -17.14 -4.31 -8.58
C GLY A 310 -16.78 -4.93 -7.23
N ILE A 311 -17.69 -4.82 -6.26
CA ILE A 311 -17.57 -5.43 -4.94
C ILE A 311 -18.36 -6.75 -4.86
N VAL A 312 -17.98 -7.61 -3.92
CA VAL A 312 -18.58 -8.93 -3.74
C VAL A 312 -19.06 -9.10 -2.30
N GLY A 313 -20.13 -9.87 -2.13
CA GLY A 313 -20.63 -10.25 -0.81
C GLY A 313 -19.87 -11.45 -0.23
N VAL A 314 -19.96 -11.64 1.08
CA VAL A 314 -19.42 -12.84 1.74
C VAL A 314 -20.08 -14.10 1.20
N SER A 315 -21.41 -14.06 0.94
CA SER A 315 -22.19 -15.16 0.37
C SER A 315 -21.83 -15.52 -1.08
N ASP A 316 -21.18 -14.62 -1.81
CA ASP A 316 -20.72 -14.89 -3.18
C ASP A 316 -19.45 -15.77 -3.17
N ILE A 317 -18.75 -15.80 -2.04
CA ILE A 317 -17.46 -16.48 -1.87
C ILE A 317 -17.61 -17.72 -0.99
N PHE A 318 -18.31 -17.60 0.14
CA PHE A 318 -18.44 -18.63 1.15
C PHE A 318 -19.89 -19.13 1.26
N ASP A 319 -20.06 -20.42 1.47
CA ASP A 319 -21.36 -20.99 1.79
C ASP A 319 -21.87 -20.45 3.13
N ALA A 320 -23.13 -19.97 3.14
CA ALA A 320 -23.71 -19.31 4.32
C ALA A 320 -23.95 -20.28 5.49
N LYS A 321 -24.09 -21.60 5.23
CA LYS A 321 -24.40 -22.60 6.25
C LYS A 321 -23.13 -23.25 6.80
N THR A 322 -22.21 -23.63 5.91
CA THR A 322 -20.98 -24.34 6.30
C THR A 322 -19.83 -23.40 6.58
N GLY A 323 -19.85 -22.18 6.03
CA GLY A 323 -18.73 -21.26 6.06
C GLY A 323 -17.57 -21.66 5.13
N GLU A 324 -17.73 -22.71 4.34
CA GLU A 324 -16.70 -23.20 3.45
C GLU A 324 -16.61 -22.40 2.15
N LEU A 325 -15.43 -22.38 1.56
CA LEU A 325 -15.17 -21.73 0.29
C LEU A 325 -15.81 -22.52 -0.86
N THR A 326 -16.76 -21.92 -1.58
CA THR A 326 -17.40 -22.57 -2.74
C THR A 326 -16.44 -22.61 -3.94
N LYS A 327 -16.68 -23.52 -4.92
CA LYS A 327 -15.84 -23.61 -6.14
C LYS A 327 -15.84 -22.29 -6.95
N ASP A 328 -16.99 -21.68 -7.11
CA ASP A 328 -17.12 -20.41 -7.84
C ASP A 328 -16.66 -19.25 -6.99
N GLY A 329 -16.91 -19.29 -5.68
CA GLY A 329 -16.35 -18.35 -4.71
C GLY A 329 -14.83 -18.34 -4.70
N ARG A 330 -14.18 -19.49 -4.84
CA ARG A 330 -12.73 -19.58 -4.97
C ARG A 330 -12.20 -18.85 -6.21
N LYS A 331 -12.84 -19.04 -7.36
CA LYS A 331 -12.47 -18.35 -8.61
C LYS A 331 -12.67 -16.85 -8.47
N LEU A 332 -13.78 -16.46 -7.87
CA LEU A 332 -14.12 -15.05 -7.63
C LEU A 332 -13.12 -14.40 -6.66
N LEU A 333 -12.78 -15.07 -5.57
CA LEU A 333 -11.79 -14.60 -4.59
C LEU A 333 -10.41 -14.39 -5.25
N ILE A 334 -9.95 -15.36 -6.04
CA ILE A 334 -8.68 -15.25 -6.78
C ILE A 334 -8.72 -14.02 -7.68
N ARG A 335 -9.77 -13.85 -8.49
CA ARG A 335 -9.92 -12.70 -9.39
C ARG A 335 -9.90 -11.36 -8.64
N LYS A 336 -10.61 -11.29 -7.49
CA LYS A 336 -10.68 -10.07 -6.68
C LYS A 336 -9.41 -9.78 -5.88
N ALA A 337 -8.59 -10.78 -5.62
CA ALA A 337 -7.31 -10.64 -4.93
C ALA A 337 -6.11 -10.42 -5.87
N THR A 338 -6.26 -10.76 -7.17
CA THR A 338 -5.18 -10.61 -8.16
C THR A 338 -4.73 -9.15 -8.26
N GLY A 339 -3.42 -8.93 -8.10
CA GLY A 339 -2.81 -7.59 -8.11
C GLY A 339 -2.99 -6.77 -6.82
N TYR A 340 -3.71 -7.28 -5.81
CA TYR A 340 -3.96 -6.55 -4.56
C TYR A 340 -3.22 -7.09 -3.34
N VAL A 341 -2.64 -8.28 -3.42
CA VAL A 341 -2.01 -8.90 -2.25
C VAL A 341 -0.56 -9.25 -2.54
N SER A 342 0.34 -8.63 -1.80
CA SER A 342 1.73 -9.06 -1.70
C SER A 342 1.85 -9.96 -0.46
N TYR A 343 2.24 -11.21 -0.66
CA TYR A 343 2.35 -12.20 0.41
C TYR A 343 3.79 -12.63 0.62
N VAL A 344 4.28 -12.49 1.84
CA VAL A 344 5.59 -12.98 2.25
C VAL A 344 5.42 -13.84 3.50
N ARG A 345 5.75 -15.12 3.36
CA ARG A 345 5.70 -16.07 4.47
C ARG A 345 7.05 -16.13 5.19
N GLY A 346 6.98 -16.06 6.52
CA GLY A 346 8.15 -16.24 7.35
C GLY A 346 8.90 -14.94 7.65
N GLU A 347 9.91 -15.09 8.47
CA GLU A 347 10.83 -14.05 8.92
C GLU A 347 12.05 -14.03 7.99
N ASN A 348 12.71 -12.88 7.87
CA ASN A 348 13.99 -12.83 7.17
C ASN A 348 15.08 -13.49 8.04
N PRO A 349 15.63 -14.66 7.67
CA PRO A 349 16.58 -15.39 8.50
C PRO A 349 17.91 -14.65 8.70
N TYR A 350 18.22 -13.67 7.86
CA TYR A 350 19.49 -12.93 7.91
C TYR A 350 19.46 -11.74 8.86
N THR A 351 18.26 -11.23 9.18
CA THR A 351 18.11 -9.98 9.96
C THR A 351 17.14 -10.09 11.12
N PHE A 352 16.45 -11.22 11.28
CA PHE A 352 15.48 -11.45 12.35
C PHE A 352 15.82 -12.71 13.17
N PRO A 353 15.64 -12.69 14.50
CA PRO A 353 15.94 -13.84 15.35
C PRO A 353 15.14 -15.07 14.93
N PHE A 354 15.83 -16.20 14.82
CA PHE A 354 15.23 -17.47 14.49
C PHE A 354 14.43 -18.03 15.69
N ARG A 355 13.18 -18.47 15.44
CA ARG A 355 12.36 -19.12 16.46
C ARG A 355 12.75 -20.58 16.62
N VAL A 356 13.22 -20.93 17.79
CA VAL A 356 13.43 -22.32 18.17
C VAL A 356 12.22 -22.78 18.97
N TYR A 357 11.51 -23.77 18.42
CA TYR A 357 10.42 -24.41 19.17
C TYR A 357 10.99 -25.49 20.09
N PRO A 358 10.56 -25.56 21.36
CA PRO A 358 10.99 -26.62 22.24
C PRO A 358 10.56 -27.99 21.69
N ASN A 359 11.45 -28.94 21.72
CA ASN A 359 11.19 -30.30 21.21
C ASN A 359 10.21 -31.12 22.09
N LYS A 360 9.90 -30.62 23.31
CA LYS A 360 8.94 -31.20 24.25
C LYS A 360 8.26 -30.07 25.02
N PHE A 361 6.96 -30.13 25.17
CA PHE A 361 6.17 -29.43 26.15
C PHE A 361 6.04 -30.29 27.41
#